data_b9537527ab0768059a56a734cb723a3a
#
_entry.id   b9537527ab0768059a56a734cb723a3a
#
_cell.length_a   1.000
_cell.length_b   1.000
_cell.length_c   1.000
_cell.angle_alpha   90.00
_cell.angle_beta   90.00
_cell.angle_gamma   90.00
#
_symmetry.space_group_name_H-M   'P 1'
#
loop_
_entity.id
_entity.type
_entity.pdbx_description
1 polymer ?
#
loop_
_entity_poly.entity_id
_entity_poly.type
_entity_poly.pdbx_seq_one_letter_code
_entity_poly.pdbx_strand_id
1 'polypeptide(L)'
;MSHAPDKSSVPEGIIPGEPTWGVAQLFPTQGNWSESEYLALDTNQLVEFSHGFVEFLPMATFLHQRILKFLFNALQTFVTAQNLGVAFFMGVRVRLWPGKFREPDVLFMHAEHAGRMTDEYWEGADLVMEVVSAGDEDRRRDLTTKREEYAQAGIREYWIVDPALEQITVLTLDGQTYVVHGEFKRGEQATSKLLPGFVVDVTSALTAKP
;
A
#
# COMPACT_ATOMS: atom_id res chain seq x y z
N MET A 1 9.21 -44.48 -0.20
CA MET A 1 9.27 -44.41 1.29
C MET A 1 8.84 -43.06 1.70
N SER A 2 7.62 -42.98 2.25
CA SER A 2 7.06 -41.69 2.75
C SER A 2 7.72 -41.40 4.10
N HIS A 3 8.47 -40.32 4.21
CA HIS A 3 8.99 -39.83 5.47
C HIS A 3 7.81 -39.22 6.24
N ALA A 4 7.39 -39.85 7.32
CA ALA A 4 6.50 -39.21 8.27
C ALA A 4 7.27 -38.04 8.94
N PRO A 5 6.64 -36.84 9.13
CA PRO A 5 7.30 -35.74 9.80
C PRO A 5 7.67 -36.13 11.24
N ASP A 6 8.86 -35.73 11.67
CA ASP A 6 9.35 -35.92 13.02
C ASP A 6 8.44 -35.20 14.02
N LYS A 7 7.79 -35.95 14.87
CA LYS A 7 6.84 -35.42 15.91
C LYS A 7 7.52 -34.59 17.00
N SER A 8 8.87 -34.60 17.07
CA SER A 8 9.64 -33.86 18.07
C SER A 8 9.73 -32.34 17.81
N SER A 9 9.29 -31.87 16.62
CA SER A 9 9.37 -30.48 16.21
C SER A 9 8.04 -29.70 16.32
N VAL A 10 6.98 -30.31 16.86
CA VAL A 10 5.69 -29.64 17.04
C VAL A 10 5.77 -28.75 18.28
N PRO A 11 5.52 -27.42 18.18
CA PRO A 11 5.49 -26.54 19.34
C PRO A 11 4.46 -26.99 20.37
N GLU A 12 4.76 -26.74 21.66
CA GLU A 12 3.87 -27.10 22.77
C GLU A 12 2.51 -26.38 22.59
N GLY A 13 1.41 -27.13 22.69
CA GLY A 13 0.05 -26.61 22.52
C GLY A 13 -0.55 -26.78 21.11
N ILE A 14 0.21 -27.32 20.14
CA ILE A 14 -0.32 -27.66 18.83
C ILE A 14 -0.64 -29.14 18.75
N ILE A 15 -1.88 -29.47 18.41
CA ILE A 15 -2.34 -30.84 18.17
C ILE A 15 -2.20 -31.17 16.70
N PRO A 16 -1.29 -32.10 16.27
CA PRO A 16 -1.17 -32.47 14.87
C PRO A 16 -2.49 -33.02 14.32
N GLY A 17 -2.95 -32.45 13.20
CA GLY A 17 -4.22 -32.81 12.57
C GLY A 17 -5.43 -31.99 13.07
N GLU A 18 -5.22 -31.05 13.99
CA GLU A 18 -6.27 -30.09 14.36
C GLU A 18 -6.58 -29.18 13.15
N PRO A 19 -7.87 -28.97 12.79
CA PRO A 19 -8.23 -28.11 11.67
C PRO A 19 -7.81 -26.66 11.96
N THR A 20 -7.08 -26.05 11.01
CA THR A 20 -6.64 -24.64 11.15
C THR A 20 -7.77 -23.63 11.23
N TRP A 21 -8.97 -23.97 10.73
CA TRP A 21 -10.16 -23.12 10.87
C TRP A 21 -10.67 -23.06 12.32
N GLY A 22 -10.29 -23.98 13.20
CA GLY A 22 -10.56 -23.87 14.64
C GLY A 22 -9.87 -22.65 15.26
N VAL A 23 -8.68 -22.27 14.76
CA VAL A 23 -7.97 -21.06 15.19
C VAL A 23 -8.72 -19.79 14.77
N ALA A 24 -9.44 -19.82 13.66
CA ALA A 24 -10.22 -18.68 13.19
C ALA A 24 -11.34 -18.27 14.17
N GLN A 25 -11.81 -19.20 15.04
CA GLN A 25 -12.80 -18.90 16.07
C GLN A 25 -12.25 -18.04 17.22
N LEU A 26 -10.93 -17.87 17.30
CA LEU A 26 -10.27 -16.99 18.26
C LEU A 26 -10.28 -15.53 17.83
N PHE A 27 -10.63 -15.27 16.57
CA PHE A 27 -10.68 -13.93 16.00
C PHE A 27 -12.12 -13.43 15.85
N PRO A 28 -12.35 -12.11 15.85
CA PRO A 28 -13.66 -11.55 15.56
C PRO A 28 -14.17 -12.01 14.18
N THR A 29 -15.48 -12.14 14.05
CA THR A 29 -16.10 -12.34 12.74
C THR A 29 -16.07 -11.07 11.94
N GLN A 30 -16.10 -11.18 10.60
CA GLN A 30 -16.16 -10.01 9.72
C GLN A 30 -17.35 -9.11 10.09
N GLY A 31 -17.09 -7.81 10.13
CA GLY A 31 -18.02 -6.77 10.58
C GLY A 31 -17.95 -6.44 12.08
N ASN A 32 -17.20 -7.23 12.88
CA ASN A 32 -17.09 -7.04 14.33
C ASN A 32 -15.66 -6.72 14.81
N TRP A 33 -14.71 -6.54 13.90
CA TRP A 33 -13.35 -6.16 14.27
C TRP A 33 -13.32 -4.71 14.77
N SER A 34 -12.66 -4.49 15.90
CA SER A 34 -12.28 -3.15 16.34
C SER A 34 -10.95 -2.72 15.71
N GLU A 35 -10.67 -1.41 15.68
CA GLU A 35 -9.35 -0.90 15.26
C GLU A 35 -8.22 -1.50 16.10
N SER A 36 -8.42 -1.64 17.43
CA SER A 36 -7.41 -2.18 18.33
C SER A 36 -7.10 -3.66 18.04
N GLU A 37 -8.09 -4.48 17.71
CA GLU A 37 -7.88 -5.87 17.31
C GLU A 37 -7.17 -5.95 15.94
N TYR A 38 -7.54 -5.08 14.99
CA TYR A 38 -6.84 -4.98 13.73
C TYR A 38 -5.38 -4.56 13.90
N LEU A 39 -5.10 -3.54 14.70
CA LEU A 39 -3.73 -3.07 14.95
C LEU A 39 -2.88 -4.11 15.69
N ALA A 40 -3.51 -4.91 16.55
CA ALA A 40 -2.86 -6.01 17.27
C ALA A 40 -2.60 -7.26 16.40
N LEU A 41 -3.06 -7.30 15.14
CA LEU A 41 -2.76 -8.41 14.25
C LEU A 41 -1.26 -8.51 13.98
N ASP A 42 -0.66 -9.61 14.43
CA ASP A 42 0.72 -9.99 14.15
C ASP A 42 0.74 -10.96 12.95
N THR A 43 0.93 -10.42 11.76
CA THR A 43 0.95 -11.18 10.51
C THR A 43 1.96 -10.61 9.53
N ASN A 44 2.54 -11.47 8.70
CA ASN A 44 3.43 -11.08 7.61
C ASN A 44 2.67 -10.71 6.32
N GLN A 45 1.34 -10.71 6.35
CA GLN A 45 0.49 -10.35 5.22
C GLN A 45 0.05 -8.90 5.35
N LEU A 46 -0.12 -8.24 4.22
CA LEU A 46 -0.75 -6.93 4.17
C LEU A 46 -2.24 -7.10 4.45
N VAL A 47 -2.76 -6.31 5.38
CA VAL A 47 -4.16 -6.39 5.82
C VAL A 47 -4.75 -4.99 5.91
N GLU A 48 -5.78 -4.73 5.13
CA GLU A 48 -6.53 -3.49 5.21
C GLU A 48 -7.76 -3.62 6.12
N PHE A 49 -8.23 -2.50 6.65
CA PHE A 49 -9.37 -2.47 7.58
C PHE A 49 -10.42 -1.47 7.14
N SER A 50 -11.68 -1.87 7.19
CA SER A 50 -12.80 -1.01 6.85
C SER A 50 -14.02 -1.32 7.73
N HIS A 51 -14.30 -0.47 8.72
CA HIS A 51 -15.53 -0.50 9.53
C HIS A 51 -15.88 -1.91 10.06
N GLY A 52 -14.91 -2.56 10.71
CA GLY A 52 -15.09 -3.89 11.28
C GLY A 52 -14.80 -5.06 10.33
N PHE A 53 -14.39 -4.78 9.10
CA PHE A 53 -13.98 -5.78 8.13
C PHE A 53 -12.47 -5.72 7.91
N VAL A 54 -11.82 -6.87 7.91
CA VAL A 54 -10.41 -7.03 7.53
C VAL A 54 -10.32 -7.69 6.15
N GLU A 55 -9.43 -7.18 5.31
CA GLU A 55 -9.16 -7.70 3.98
C GLU A 55 -7.69 -8.05 3.86
N PHE A 56 -7.39 -9.35 3.64
CA PHE A 56 -6.03 -9.80 3.34
C PHE A 56 -5.73 -9.55 1.87
N LEU A 57 -4.71 -8.75 1.62
CA LEU A 57 -4.33 -8.44 0.26
C LEU A 57 -3.61 -9.62 -0.42
N PRO A 58 -3.82 -9.83 -1.71
CA PRO A 58 -3.11 -10.87 -2.44
C PRO A 58 -1.60 -10.58 -2.49
N MET A 59 -0.80 -11.64 -2.59
CA MET A 59 0.64 -11.48 -2.74
C MET A 59 0.98 -10.77 -4.05
N ALA A 60 1.79 -9.73 -3.95
CA ALA A 60 2.26 -8.98 -5.09
C ALA A 60 3.11 -9.85 -6.04
N THR A 61 2.94 -9.67 -7.36
CA THR A 61 3.77 -10.34 -8.36
C THR A 61 5.19 -9.80 -8.34
N PHE A 62 6.13 -10.56 -8.93
CA PHE A 62 7.52 -10.10 -9.04
C PHE A 62 7.65 -8.81 -9.89
N LEU A 63 6.82 -8.65 -10.92
CA LEU A 63 6.77 -7.41 -11.70
C LEU A 63 6.34 -6.23 -10.83
N HIS A 64 5.26 -6.39 -10.07
CA HIS A 64 4.76 -5.38 -9.12
C HIS A 64 5.87 -4.96 -8.14
N GLN A 65 6.56 -5.93 -7.53
CA GLN A 65 7.66 -5.66 -6.59
C GLN A 65 8.82 -4.88 -7.21
N ARG A 66 9.18 -5.15 -8.47
CA ARG A 66 10.24 -4.43 -9.17
C ARG A 66 9.85 -2.97 -9.44
N ILE A 67 8.62 -2.74 -9.89
CA ILE A 67 8.09 -1.40 -10.14
C ILE A 67 8.06 -0.62 -8.82
N LEU A 68 7.52 -1.21 -7.77
CA LEU A 68 7.44 -0.62 -6.43
C LEU A 68 8.83 -0.23 -5.92
N LYS A 69 9.81 -1.14 -5.97
CA LYS A 69 11.19 -0.88 -5.56
C LYS A 69 11.80 0.30 -6.33
N PHE A 70 11.55 0.38 -7.65
CA PHE A 70 12.03 1.48 -8.49
C PHE A 70 11.41 2.81 -8.05
N LEU A 71 10.09 2.87 -7.89
CA LEU A 71 9.36 4.07 -7.47
C LEU A 71 9.81 4.54 -6.09
N PHE A 72 9.90 3.62 -5.13
CA PHE A 72 10.40 3.94 -3.80
C PHE A 72 11.80 4.51 -3.82
N ASN A 73 12.75 3.87 -4.53
CA ASN A 73 14.13 4.35 -4.61
C ASN A 73 14.23 5.74 -5.25
N ALA A 74 13.46 6.00 -6.30
CA ALA A 74 13.40 7.30 -6.94
C ALA A 74 12.89 8.38 -5.97
N LEU A 75 11.77 8.10 -5.29
CA LEU A 75 11.16 9.01 -4.32
C LEU A 75 12.07 9.23 -3.12
N GLN A 76 12.58 8.16 -2.51
CA GLN A 76 13.48 8.21 -1.35
C GLN A 76 14.73 9.03 -1.64
N THR A 77 15.37 8.80 -2.80
CA THR A 77 16.56 9.54 -3.21
C THR A 77 16.26 11.04 -3.32
N PHE A 78 15.15 11.38 -3.97
CA PHE A 78 14.75 12.77 -4.18
C PHE A 78 14.43 13.49 -2.85
N VAL A 79 13.58 12.90 -2.01
CA VAL A 79 13.15 13.53 -0.76
C VAL A 79 14.27 13.64 0.27
N THR A 80 15.17 12.65 0.31
CA THR A 80 16.33 12.68 1.21
C THR A 80 17.34 13.76 0.80
N ALA A 81 17.63 13.89 -0.51
CA ALA A 81 18.59 14.87 -1.01
C ALA A 81 18.16 16.33 -0.71
N GLN A 82 16.87 16.56 -0.53
CA GLN A 82 16.31 17.90 -0.28
C GLN A 82 15.77 18.07 1.14
N ASN A 83 15.92 17.05 2.02
CA ASN A 83 15.39 17.05 3.40
C ASN A 83 13.88 17.35 3.45
N LEU A 84 13.09 16.83 2.50
CA LEU A 84 11.67 17.14 2.40
C LEU A 84 10.81 16.32 3.38
N GLY A 85 11.28 15.15 3.81
CA GLY A 85 10.54 14.25 4.67
C GLY A 85 11.01 12.82 4.50
N VAL A 86 10.09 11.87 4.67
CA VAL A 86 10.38 10.44 4.59
C VAL A 86 9.47 9.74 3.60
N ALA A 87 10.02 8.77 2.87
CA ALA A 87 9.26 7.85 2.04
C ALA A 87 9.35 6.44 2.61
N PHE A 88 8.27 5.68 2.48
CA PHE A 88 8.21 4.27 2.83
C PHE A 88 7.49 3.48 1.75
N PHE A 89 7.55 2.15 1.85
CA PHE A 89 6.87 1.23 0.95
C PHE A 89 6.40 0.01 1.72
N MET A 90 5.26 -0.51 1.35
CA MET A 90 4.61 -1.72 1.89
C MET A 90 4.65 -1.87 3.42
N GLY A 91 3.55 -2.27 4.01
CA GLY A 91 3.49 -2.59 5.45
C GLY A 91 3.39 -1.38 6.38
N VAL A 92 3.22 -0.17 5.84
CA VAL A 92 2.85 1.00 6.67
C VAL A 92 1.34 1.15 6.61
N ARG A 93 0.70 0.95 7.74
CA ARG A 93 -0.73 1.20 7.90
C ARG A 93 -1.01 2.69 7.87
N VAL A 94 -1.90 3.12 6.99
CA VAL A 94 -2.33 4.52 6.89
C VAL A 94 -3.79 4.62 7.32
N ARG A 95 -4.03 5.31 8.42
CA ARG A 95 -5.37 5.63 8.88
C ARG A 95 -5.92 6.79 8.06
N LEU A 96 -6.94 6.53 7.26
CA LEU A 96 -7.60 7.57 6.47
C LEU A 96 -8.61 8.37 7.31
N TRP A 97 -9.36 7.67 8.16
CA TRP A 97 -10.28 8.20 9.18
C TRP A 97 -10.59 7.10 10.20
N PRO A 98 -11.28 7.39 11.32
CA PRO A 98 -11.69 6.38 12.28
C PRO A 98 -12.47 5.23 11.60
N GLY A 99 -12.01 4.00 11.78
CA GLY A 99 -12.59 2.81 11.16
C GLY A 99 -12.05 2.47 9.76
N LYS A 100 -11.06 3.22 9.23
CA LYS A 100 -10.56 2.97 7.88
C LYS A 100 -9.04 3.06 7.81
N PHE A 101 -8.42 1.94 7.40
CA PHE A 101 -6.98 1.83 7.16
C PHE A 101 -6.70 1.25 5.78
N ARG A 102 -5.66 1.77 5.14
CA ARG A 102 -5.07 1.26 3.90
C ARG A 102 -3.58 1.02 4.09
N GLU A 103 -2.99 0.18 3.24
CA GLU A 103 -1.54 -0.06 3.18
C GLU A 103 -1.04 0.25 1.76
N PRO A 104 -0.72 1.52 1.45
CA PRO A 104 -0.26 1.92 0.12
C PRO A 104 1.05 1.27 -0.27
N ASP A 105 1.26 1.03 -1.57
CA ASP A 105 2.49 0.46 -2.10
C ASP A 105 3.72 1.34 -1.83
N VAL A 106 3.61 2.66 -2.08
CA VAL A 106 4.61 3.67 -1.75
C VAL A 106 3.92 4.89 -1.17
N LEU A 107 4.50 5.48 -0.13
CA LEU A 107 3.95 6.66 0.51
C LEU A 107 5.04 7.64 0.92
N PHE A 108 4.66 8.90 1.05
CA PHE A 108 5.53 9.99 1.50
C PHE A 108 4.81 10.85 2.52
N MET A 109 5.55 11.26 3.56
CA MET A 109 5.14 12.25 4.54
C MET A 109 6.16 13.38 4.58
N HIS A 110 5.68 14.60 4.46
CA HIS A 110 6.49 15.81 4.56
C HIS A 110 7.05 15.97 5.98
N ALA A 111 8.25 16.51 6.11
CA ALA A 111 8.89 16.70 7.41
C ALA A 111 8.05 17.57 8.37
N GLU A 112 7.32 18.55 7.85
CA GLU A 112 6.40 19.39 8.64
C GLU A 112 5.21 18.62 9.22
N HIS A 113 4.89 17.45 8.66
CA HIS A 113 3.81 16.57 9.12
C HIS A 113 4.32 15.37 9.93
N ALA A 114 5.59 15.37 10.36
CA ALA A 114 6.21 14.25 11.07
C ALA A 114 5.42 13.83 12.34
N GLY A 115 4.70 14.74 12.98
CA GLY A 115 3.84 14.44 14.13
C GLY A 115 2.64 13.53 13.82
N ARG A 116 2.36 13.24 12.54
CA ARG A 116 1.31 12.32 12.09
C ARG A 116 1.79 10.86 11.96
N MET A 117 3.07 10.62 12.16
CA MET A 117 3.69 9.29 12.06
C MET A 117 3.84 8.69 13.47
N THR A 118 3.30 7.51 13.67
CA THR A 118 3.53 6.68 14.86
C THR A 118 4.16 5.35 14.46
N ASP A 119 4.59 4.56 15.42
CA ASP A 119 5.15 3.22 15.16
C ASP A 119 4.09 2.22 14.71
N GLU A 120 2.81 2.45 15.04
CA GLU A 120 1.71 1.55 14.69
C GLU A 120 1.07 1.87 13.34
N TYR A 121 0.91 3.17 13.04
CA TYR A 121 0.30 3.65 11.80
C TYR A 121 0.59 5.14 11.56
N TRP A 122 0.30 5.60 10.37
CA TRP A 122 0.33 7.02 10.02
C TRP A 122 -1.08 7.59 9.89
N GLU A 123 -1.28 8.82 10.35
CA GLU A 123 -2.52 9.58 10.12
C GLU A 123 -2.49 10.24 8.73
N GLY A 124 -2.94 9.51 7.71
CA GLY A 124 -2.85 9.92 6.31
C GLY A 124 -1.44 9.88 5.74
N ALA A 125 -1.27 10.47 4.58
CA ALA A 125 0.00 10.70 3.89
C ALA A 125 -0.09 11.97 3.05
N ASP A 126 1.04 12.50 2.57
CA ASP A 126 1.02 13.65 1.64
C ASP A 126 0.99 13.19 0.17
N LEU A 127 1.64 12.07 -0.14
CA LEU A 127 1.63 11.43 -1.44
C LEU A 127 1.54 9.91 -1.27
N VAL A 128 0.77 9.26 -2.13
CA VAL A 128 0.73 7.80 -2.25
C VAL A 128 0.89 7.38 -3.71
N MET A 129 1.48 6.19 -3.92
CA MET A 129 1.55 5.56 -5.23
C MET A 129 1.04 4.13 -5.09
N GLU A 130 0.23 3.69 -6.06
CA GLU A 130 -0.27 2.31 -6.16
C GLU A 130 0.10 1.73 -7.52
N VAL A 131 0.63 0.53 -7.51
CA VAL A 131 0.90 -0.25 -8.72
C VAL A 131 -0.29 -1.16 -8.96
N VAL A 132 -1.04 -0.89 -10.01
CA VAL A 132 -2.30 -1.59 -10.32
C VAL A 132 -2.05 -3.08 -10.54
N SER A 133 -2.76 -3.91 -9.78
CA SER A 133 -2.77 -5.36 -9.93
C SER A 133 -3.62 -5.81 -11.13
N ALA A 134 -3.36 -7.03 -11.65
CA ALA A 134 -4.00 -7.52 -12.87
C ALA A 134 -5.46 -7.98 -12.69
N GLY A 135 -5.93 -8.20 -11.44
CA GLY A 135 -7.30 -8.63 -11.15
C GLY A 135 -8.32 -7.52 -11.36
N ASP A 136 -9.50 -7.85 -11.91
CA ASP A 136 -10.55 -6.86 -12.19
C ASP A 136 -11.04 -6.14 -10.92
N GLU A 137 -11.16 -6.86 -9.80
CA GLU A 137 -11.54 -6.28 -8.51
C GLU A 137 -10.45 -5.36 -7.96
N ASP A 138 -9.20 -5.78 -8.03
CA ASP A 138 -8.05 -4.99 -7.61
C ASP A 138 -7.93 -3.71 -8.44
N ARG A 139 -8.07 -3.84 -9.78
CA ARG A 139 -8.09 -2.67 -10.67
C ARG A 139 -9.19 -1.68 -10.31
N ARG A 140 -10.42 -2.16 -10.09
CA ARG A 140 -11.54 -1.29 -9.68
C ARG A 140 -11.24 -0.62 -8.35
N ARG A 141 -10.66 -1.34 -7.39
CA ARG A 141 -10.27 -0.81 -6.09
C ARG A 141 -9.26 0.33 -6.25
N ASP A 142 -8.17 0.12 -6.99
CA ASP A 142 -7.09 1.10 -7.14
C ASP A 142 -7.52 2.30 -8.00
N LEU A 143 -8.30 2.07 -9.07
CA LEU A 143 -8.71 3.13 -10.01
C LEU A 143 -9.90 3.95 -9.51
N THR A 144 -10.75 3.40 -8.65
CA THR A 144 -12.01 4.05 -8.23
C THR A 144 -12.08 4.19 -6.72
N THR A 145 -12.11 3.08 -5.97
CA THR A 145 -12.37 3.11 -4.52
C THR A 145 -11.28 3.86 -3.76
N LYS A 146 -10.00 3.50 -3.95
CA LYS A 146 -8.88 4.19 -3.29
C LYS A 146 -8.76 5.64 -3.73
N ARG A 147 -9.07 5.95 -4.99
CA ARG A 147 -9.09 7.32 -5.48
C ARG A 147 -10.06 8.20 -4.69
N GLU A 148 -11.27 7.72 -4.44
CA GLU A 148 -12.27 8.45 -3.64
C GLU A 148 -11.84 8.53 -2.18
N GLU A 149 -11.38 7.44 -1.60
CA GLU A 149 -10.95 7.36 -0.21
C GLU A 149 -9.74 8.25 0.08
N TYR A 150 -8.72 8.24 -0.77
CA TYR A 150 -7.53 9.09 -0.60
C TYR A 150 -7.86 10.58 -0.77
N ALA A 151 -8.77 10.92 -1.68
CA ALA A 151 -9.26 12.28 -1.81
C ALA A 151 -10.01 12.74 -0.56
N GLN A 152 -10.90 11.91 -0.02
CA GLN A 152 -11.63 12.18 1.23
C GLN A 152 -10.69 12.31 2.43
N ALA A 153 -9.61 11.52 2.48
CA ALA A 153 -8.59 11.58 3.52
C ALA A 153 -7.67 12.80 3.41
N GLY A 154 -7.77 13.57 2.32
CA GLY A 154 -6.96 14.77 2.10
C GLY A 154 -5.53 14.47 1.64
N ILE A 155 -5.26 13.29 1.08
CA ILE A 155 -3.96 12.96 0.48
C ILE A 155 -3.77 13.81 -0.75
N ARG A 156 -2.71 14.64 -0.77
CA ARG A 156 -2.56 15.74 -1.72
C ARG A 156 -2.22 15.29 -3.13
N GLU A 157 -1.52 14.15 -3.26
CA GLU A 157 -1.13 13.61 -4.57
C GLU A 157 -1.25 12.08 -4.58
N TYR A 158 -1.84 11.53 -5.64
CA TYR A 158 -2.01 10.10 -5.84
C TYR A 158 -1.51 9.68 -7.21
N TRP A 159 -0.58 8.73 -7.24
CA TRP A 159 -0.01 8.14 -8.46
C TRP A 159 -0.59 6.76 -8.68
N ILE A 160 -1.16 6.56 -9.87
CA ILE A 160 -1.67 5.26 -10.33
C ILE A 160 -0.69 4.76 -11.40
N VAL A 161 0.05 3.71 -11.08
CA VAL A 161 1.02 3.10 -11.97
C VAL A 161 0.41 1.85 -12.57
N ASP A 162 0.04 1.90 -13.84
CA ASP A 162 -0.67 0.81 -14.53
C ASP A 162 0.24 0.11 -15.55
N PRO A 163 0.80 -1.07 -15.20
CA PRO A 163 1.67 -1.82 -16.10
C PRO A 163 0.94 -2.35 -17.34
N ALA A 164 -0.38 -2.61 -17.24
CA ALA A 164 -1.16 -3.14 -18.36
C ALA A 164 -1.44 -2.07 -19.43
N LEU A 165 -1.63 -0.81 -19.01
CA LEU A 165 -1.78 0.34 -19.89
C LEU A 165 -0.45 1.01 -20.24
N GLU A 166 0.66 0.55 -19.66
CA GLU A 166 1.98 1.17 -19.77
C GLU A 166 1.97 2.68 -19.46
N GLN A 167 1.23 3.05 -18.39
CA GLN A 167 0.92 4.44 -18.06
C GLN A 167 1.10 4.72 -16.57
N ILE A 168 1.50 5.95 -16.25
CA ILE A 168 1.43 6.54 -14.91
C ILE A 168 0.47 7.72 -14.97
N THR A 169 -0.59 7.66 -14.17
CA THR A 169 -1.52 8.77 -13.99
C THR A 169 -1.22 9.44 -12.66
N VAL A 170 -0.96 10.74 -12.70
CA VAL A 170 -0.75 11.56 -11.50
C VAL A 170 -1.99 12.40 -11.25
N LEU A 171 -2.55 12.24 -10.07
CA LEU A 171 -3.74 12.93 -9.59
C LEU A 171 -3.36 13.91 -8.48
N THR A 172 -3.92 15.10 -8.51
CA THR A 172 -3.74 16.11 -7.45
C THR A 172 -5.07 16.48 -6.84
N LEU A 173 -5.08 16.64 -5.52
CA LEU A 173 -6.29 17.00 -4.78
C LEU A 173 -6.70 18.43 -5.08
N ASP A 174 -7.96 18.63 -5.47
CA ASP A 174 -8.63 19.92 -5.60
C ASP A 174 -9.94 19.90 -4.79
N GLY A 175 -9.94 20.59 -3.68
CA GLY A 175 -11.00 20.48 -2.69
C GLY A 175 -11.09 19.08 -2.08
N GLN A 176 -12.12 18.32 -2.42
CA GLN A 176 -12.36 16.95 -1.93
C GLN A 176 -12.31 15.91 -3.07
N THR A 177 -11.83 16.29 -4.23
CA THR A 177 -11.76 15.39 -5.39
C THR A 177 -10.40 15.48 -6.06
N TYR A 178 -10.01 14.40 -6.75
CA TYR A 178 -8.80 14.44 -7.54
C TYR A 178 -9.06 14.96 -8.96
N VAL A 179 -8.18 15.86 -9.41
CA VAL A 179 -8.03 16.26 -10.81
C VAL A 179 -6.78 15.62 -11.40
N VAL A 180 -6.82 15.32 -12.69
CA VAL A 180 -5.66 14.76 -13.40
C VAL A 180 -4.61 15.84 -13.58
N HIS A 181 -3.42 15.66 -12.99
CA HIS A 181 -2.25 16.47 -13.25
C HIS A 181 -1.62 16.08 -14.60
N GLY A 182 -1.50 14.76 -14.85
CA GLY A 182 -0.99 14.25 -16.11
C GLY A 182 -1.19 12.75 -16.23
N GLU A 183 -1.24 12.28 -17.48
CA GLU A 183 -1.21 10.88 -17.88
C GLU A 183 0.03 10.68 -18.75
N PHE A 184 0.98 9.91 -18.22
CA PHE A 184 2.31 9.76 -18.81
C PHE A 184 2.48 8.33 -19.30
N LYS A 185 2.84 8.18 -20.56
CA LYS A 185 3.03 6.89 -21.22
C LYS A 185 4.51 6.54 -21.34
N ARG A 186 4.77 5.34 -21.81
CA ARG A 186 6.12 4.88 -22.12
C ARG A 186 6.85 5.87 -23.02
N GLY A 187 8.09 6.22 -22.67
CA GLY A 187 8.89 7.27 -23.34
C GLY A 187 8.72 8.66 -22.75
N GLU A 188 7.79 8.86 -21.82
CA GLU A 188 7.54 10.13 -21.16
C GLU A 188 8.03 10.12 -19.71
N GLN A 189 8.10 11.30 -19.11
CA GLN A 189 8.44 11.48 -17.71
C GLN A 189 7.22 11.93 -16.90
N ALA A 190 6.79 11.11 -15.96
CA ALA A 190 5.76 11.46 -14.99
C ALA A 190 6.31 12.48 -13.99
N THR A 191 5.58 13.57 -13.78
CA THR A 191 5.98 14.69 -12.92
C THR A 191 5.08 14.82 -11.71
N SER A 192 5.65 15.16 -10.54
CA SER A 192 4.89 15.51 -9.35
C SER A 192 4.54 17.00 -9.34
N LYS A 193 3.34 17.32 -8.89
CA LYS A 193 2.94 18.68 -8.55
C LYS A 193 3.26 19.04 -7.11
N LEU A 194 3.15 18.05 -6.20
CA LEU A 194 3.45 18.20 -4.78
C LEU A 194 4.94 18.39 -4.52
N LEU A 195 5.79 17.68 -5.27
CA LEU A 195 7.24 17.65 -5.15
C LEU A 195 7.89 18.23 -6.42
N PRO A 196 8.02 19.57 -6.54
CA PRO A 196 8.56 20.19 -7.75
C PRO A 196 9.97 19.69 -8.08
N GLY A 197 10.15 19.19 -9.31
CA GLY A 197 11.40 18.58 -9.76
C GLY A 197 11.49 17.06 -9.55
N PHE A 198 10.58 16.44 -8.84
CA PHE A 198 10.48 14.98 -8.81
C PHE A 198 9.87 14.48 -10.10
N VAL A 199 10.62 13.61 -10.78
CA VAL A 199 10.22 13.00 -12.05
C VAL A 199 10.53 11.51 -12.05
N VAL A 200 9.70 10.73 -12.75
CA VAL A 200 9.86 9.30 -12.96
C VAL A 200 9.79 9.00 -14.45
N ASP A 201 10.84 8.41 -15.01
CA ASP A 201 10.81 7.88 -16.38
C ASP A 201 9.91 6.65 -16.44
N VAL A 202 8.80 6.75 -17.18
CA VAL A 202 7.77 5.69 -17.25
C VAL A 202 8.34 4.39 -17.79
N THR A 203 9.20 4.45 -18.82
CA THR A 203 9.83 3.26 -19.38
C THR A 203 10.68 2.55 -18.34
N SER A 204 11.52 3.29 -17.65
CA SER A 204 12.41 2.74 -16.63
C SER A 204 11.63 2.13 -15.46
N ALA A 205 10.55 2.76 -15.01
CA ALA A 205 9.69 2.23 -13.96
C ALA A 205 9.06 0.89 -14.38
N LEU A 206 8.44 0.83 -15.56
CA LEU A 206 7.73 -0.36 -16.05
C LEU A 206 8.65 -1.51 -16.47
N THR A 207 9.91 -1.21 -16.82
CA THR A 207 10.93 -2.20 -17.20
C THR A 207 12.01 -2.40 -16.15
N ALA A 208 11.75 -1.96 -14.91
CA ALA A 208 12.69 -2.04 -13.81
C ALA A 208 13.30 -3.45 -13.69
N LYS A 209 14.64 -3.51 -13.59
CA LYS A 209 15.37 -4.77 -13.43
C LYS A 209 15.46 -5.14 -11.94
N PRO A 210 15.69 -6.42 -11.62
CA PRO A 210 15.90 -6.88 -10.25
C PRO A 210 17.00 -6.14 -9.50
#